data_c609872eced7d98e3bf86e2f188b31b5
#
_entry.id   c609872eced7d98e3bf86e2f188b31b5
#
_cell.length_a   1.000
_cell.length_b   1.000
_cell.length_c   1.000
_cell.angle_alpha   90.00
_cell.angle_beta   90.00
_cell.angle_gamma   90.00
#
_symmetry.space_group_name_H-M   'P 1'
#
loop_
_entity.id
_entity.type
_entity.pdbx_description
1 polymer ?
#
loop_
_entity_poly.entity_id
_entity_poly.type
_entity_poly.pdbx_seq_one_letter_code
_entity_poly.pdbx_strand_id
1 'polypeptide(L)'
;MGIEEINEMIKNDSSQINSLKGFEIICESMVYKVLDLFGKNALLSMLFQIGSGPGEAIANRIKEVYQKEDFEILEALIVLMRELKEYYAIKIQSAEEDDEKVVLIVENRCFLRDPIKHRSKLQYGKAFCRVNKGYFETALKKLLGNKIGKVEINFLYNDEEKDACIEKLIFYK
;
A
#
# COMPACT_ATOMS: atom_id res chain seq x y z
N MET A 1 -20.85 -26.49 35.93
CA MET A 1 -20.31 -25.20 35.61
C MET A 1 -21.47 -24.32 35.15
N GLY A 2 -21.76 -23.25 35.86
CA GLY A 2 -22.86 -22.33 35.54
C GLY A 2 -22.47 -21.32 34.48
N ILE A 3 -23.44 -20.67 33.83
CA ILE A 3 -23.20 -19.65 32.80
C ILE A 3 -22.36 -18.48 33.35
N GLU A 4 -22.61 -18.11 34.61
CA GLU A 4 -21.86 -17.03 35.29
C GLU A 4 -20.36 -17.38 35.47
N GLU A 5 -20.06 -18.62 35.86
CA GLU A 5 -18.68 -19.12 35.96
C GLU A 5 -17.96 -19.08 34.60
N ILE A 6 -18.63 -19.48 33.53
CA ILE A 6 -18.09 -19.42 32.16
C ILE A 6 -17.80 -17.99 31.77
N ASN A 7 -18.73 -17.04 32.03
CA ASN A 7 -18.56 -15.63 31.70
C ASN A 7 -17.39 -14.99 32.47
N GLU A 8 -17.18 -15.34 33.72
CA GLU A 8 -16.04 -14.88 34.50
C GLU A 8 -14.73 -15.45 34.00
N MET A 9 -14.68 -16.70 33.58
CA MET A 9 -13.49 -17.29 32.95
C MET A 9 -13.16 -16.58 31.62
N ILE A 10 -14.15 -16.30 30.76
CA ILE A 10 -13.96 -15.60 29.48
C ILE A 10 -13.41 -14.20 29.70
N LYS A 11 -13.88 -13.47 30.72
CA LYS A 11 -13.40 -12.11 31.02
C LYS A 11 -11.97 -12.09 31.54
N ASN A 12 -11.58 -13.09 32.30
CA ASN A 12 -10.29 -13.13 32.97
C ASN A 12 -9.14 -13.71 32.11
N ASP A 13 -9.49 -14.35 30.98
CA ASP A 13 -8.47 -14.84 30.05
C ASP A 13 -7.92 -13.69 29.21
N SER A 14 -6.62 -13.40 29.38
CA SER A 14 -5.89 -12.46 28.55
C SER A 14 -5.66 -13.06 27.16
N SER A 15 -6.40 -12.58 26.17
CA SER A 15 -6.13 -12.95 24.78
C SER A 15 -4.78 -12.40 24.32
N GLN A 16 -3.93 -13.26 23.74
CA GLN A 16 -2.71 -12.84 23.04
C GLN A 16 -3.00 -12.26 21.66
N ILE A 17 -4.26 -12.32 21.21
CA ILE A 17 -4.71 -11.84 19.90
C ILE A 17 -5.50 -10.56 20.11
N ASN A 18 -4.93 -9.42 19.70
CA ASN A 18 -5.65 -8.14 19.62
C ASN A 18 -6.45 -8.06 18.31
N SER A 19 -7.28 -7.02 18.18
CA SER A 19 -8.14 -6.79 17.00
C SER A 19 -7.34 -6.68 15.70
N LEU A 20 -6.16 -6.03 15.73
CA LEU A 20 -5.29 -5.91 14.56
C LEU A 20 -4.78 -7.29 14.12
N LYS A 21 -4.31 -8.09 15.07
CA LYS A 21 -3.83 -9.45 14.79
C LYS A 21 -4.94 -10.35 14.24
N GLY A 22 -6.15 -10.23 14.79
CA GLY A 22 -7.33 -10.93 14.27
C GLY A 22 -7.64 -10.53 12.83
N PHE A 23 -7.60 -9.24 12.52
CA PHE A 23 -7.79 -8.73 11.17
C PHE A 23 -6.72 -9.24 10.20
N GLU A 24 -5.44 -9.23 10.59
CA GLU A 24 -4.33 -9.77 9.77
C GLU A 24 -4.55 -11.25 9.41
N ILE A 25 -4.98 -12.08 10.37
CA ILE A 25 -5.26 -13.51 10.16
C ILE A 25 -6.37 -13.69 9.11
N ILE A 26 -7.44 -12.90 9.20
CA ILE A 26 -8.55 -12.94 8.23
C ILE A 26 -8.07 -12.52 6.85
N CYS A 27 -7.37 -11.40 6.74
CA CYS A 27 -6.84 -10.92 5.47
C CYS A 27 -5.89 -11.94 4.81
N GLU A 28 -5.01 -12.56 5.59
CA GLU A 28 -4.13 -13.62 5.10
C GLU A 28 -4.92 -14.83 4.57
N SER A 29 -5.92 -15.28 5.32
CA SER A 29 -6.78 -16.39 4.93
C SER A 29 -7.53 -16.10 3.62
N MET A 30 -8.03 -14.88 3.45
CA MET A 30 -8.68 -14.43 2.21
C MET A 30 -7.71 -14.49 1.02
N VAL A 31 -6.48 -13.97 1.17
CA VAL A 31 -5.46 -13.99 0.12
C VAL A 31 -5.12 -15.43 -0.29
N TYR A 32 -4.90 -16.33 0.67
CA TYR A 32 -4.63 -17.74 0.35
C TYR A 32 -5.82 -18.40 -0.34
N LYS A 33 -7.05 -18.13 0.10
CA LYS A 33 -8.24 -18.70 -0.51
C LYS A 33 -8.45 -18.23 -1.95
N VAL A 34 -8.22 -16.94 -2.23
CA VAL A 34 -8.25 -16.40 -3.59
C VAL A 34 -7.17 -17.03 -4.46
N LEU A 35 -5.94 -17.18 -3.92
CA LEU A 35 -4.84 -17.83 -4.63
C LEU A 35 -5.18 -19.28 -5.02
N ASP A 36 -5.75 -20.04 -4.08
CA ASP A 36 -6.11 -21.45 -4.27
C ASP A 36 -7.25 -21.62 -5.29
N LEU A 37 -8.24 -20.76 -5.28
CA LEU A 37 -9.42 -20.87 -6.15
C LEU A 37 -9.21 -20.29 -7.54
N PHE A 38 -8.48 -19.20 -7.67
CA PHE A 38 -8.41 -18.41 -8.91
C PHE A 38 -6.98 -18.26 -9.47
N GLY A 39 -5.99 -18.72 -8.73
CA GLY A 39 -4.59 -18.65 -9.14
C GLY A 39 -3.95 -17.27 -8.96
N LYS A 40 -2.62 -17.24 -9.22
CA LYS A 40 -1.77 -16.09 -8.93
C LYS A 40 -2.16 -14.82 -9.69
N ASN A 41 -2.49 -14.94 -10.98
CA ASN A 41 -2.77 -13.77 -11.81
C ASN A 41 -4.06 -13.06 -11.39
N ALA A 42 -5.10 -13.83 -11.09
CA ALA A 42 -6.35 -13.29 -10.58
C ALA A 42 -6.13 -12.61 -9.20
N LEU A 43 -5.41 -13.27 -8.29
CA LEU A 43 -5.08 -12.69 -6.99
C LEU A 43 -4.36 -11.33 -7.14
N LEU A 44 -3.31 -11.25 -7.96
CA LEU A 44 -2.55 -10.01 -8.14
C LEU A 44 -3.38 -8.90 -8.76
N SER A 45 -4.29 -9.23 -9.69
CA SER A 45 -5.22 -8.26 -10.27
C SER A 45 -6.24 -7.75 -9.24
N MET A 46 -6.84 -8.65 -8.46
CA MET A 46 -7.78 -8.29 -7.40
C MET A 46 -7.14 -7.40 -6.34
N LEU A 47 -5.93 -7.73 -5.87
CA LEU A 47 -5.23 -6.94 -4.88
C LEU A 47 -4.86 -5.54 -5.41
N PHE A 48 -4.52 -5.42 -6.69
CA PHE A 48 -4.33 -4.12 -7.32
C PHE A 48 -5.61 -3.29 -7.29
N GLN A 49 -6.75 -3.88 -7.67
CA GLN A 49 -8.05 -3.20 -7.66
C GLN A 49 -8.49 -2.79 -6.24
N ILE A 50 -8.22 -3.64 -5.24
CA ILE A 50 -8.48 -3.31 -3.83
C ILE A 50 -7.71 -2.06 -3.40
N GLY A 51 -6.48 -1.86 -3.88
CA GLY A 51 -5.71 -0.64 -3.63
C GLY A 51 -6.19 0.56 -4.44
N SER A 52 -6.65 0.35 -5.68
CA SER A 52 -7.04 1.44 -6.58
C SER A 52 -8.23 2.26 -6.05
N GLY A 53 -9.23 1.63 -5.45
CA GLY A 53 -10.39 2.32 -4.89
C GLY A 53 -10.02 3.39 -3.84
N PRO A 54 -9.34 3.02 -2.74
CA PRO A 54 -8.82 3.99 -1.77
C PRO A 54 -7.86 5.02 -2.39
N GLY A 55 -7.05 4.63 -3.39
CA GLY A 55 -6.18 5.55 -4.12
C GLY A 55 -6.95 6.63 -4.87
N GLU A 56 -8.05 6.28 -5.50
CA GLU A 56 -8.94 7.24 -6.13
C GLU A 56 -9.62 8.16 -5.11
N ALA A 57 -10.12 7.60 -4.02
CA ALA A 57 -10.80 8.35 -2.97
C ALA A 57 -9.88 9.42 -2.32
N ILE A 58 -8.62 9.07 -2.01
CA ILE A 58 -7.66 10.02 -1.44
C ILE A 58 -7.29 11.12 -2.43
N ALA A 59 -7.12 10.79 -3.71
CA ALA A 59 -6.81 11.79 -4.73
C ALA A 59 -7.96 12.81 -4.90
N ASN A 60 -9.20 12.36 -4.90
CA ASN A 60 -10.37 13.25 -4.94
C ASN A 60 -10.39 14.18 -3.73
N ARG A 61 -10.21 13.64 -2.53
CA ARG A 61 -10.12 14.43 -1.29
C ARG A 61 -9.00 15.49 -1.36
N ILE A 62 -7.82 15.11 -1.86
CA ILE A 62 -6.71 16.07 -2.00
C ILE A 62 -7.10 17.20 -2.96
N LYS A 63 -7.69 16.89 -4.14
CA LYS A 63 -8.17 17.88 -5.09
C LYS A 63 -9.18 18.86 -4.45
N GLU A 64 -10.12 18.35 -3.68
CA GLU A 64 -11.11 19.15 -2.96
C GLU A 64 -10.45 20.06 -1.90
N VAL A 65 -9.57 19.53 -1.07
CA VAL A 65 -8.89 20.27 0.00
C VAL A 65 -7.99 21.37 -0.55
N TYR A 66 -7.23 21.08 -1.61
CA TYR A 66 -6.31 22.04 -2.23
C TYR A 66 -6.97 22.89 -3.30
N GLN A 67 -8.25 22.65 -3.65
CA GLN A 67 -9.01 23.33 -4.71
C GLN A 67 -8.21 23.37 -6.03
N LYS A 68 -7.60 22.25 -6.39
CA LYS A 68 -6.69 22.12 -7.53
C LYS A 68 -6.94 20.81 -8.28
N GLU A 69 -7.10 20.88 -9.60
CA GLU A 69 -7.40 19.71 -10.42
C GLU A 69 -6.18 18.88 -10.78
N ASP A 70 -5.08 19.54 -11.14
CA ASP A 70 -3.85 18.86 -11.56
C ASP A 70 -2.64 19.42 -10.81
N PHE A 71 -1.76 18.51 -10.38
CA PHE A 71 -0.53 18.79 -9.64
C PHE A 71 0.69 18.51 -10.52
N GLU A 72 1.83 19.12 -10.19
CA GLU A 72 3.14 18.69 -10.72
C GLU A 72 3.61 17.42 -9.98
N ILE A 73 4.54 16.66 -10.58
CA ILE A 73 4.93 15.32 -10.08
C ILE A 73 5.38 15.36 -8.61
N LEU A 74 6.31 16.24 -8.26
CA LEU A 74 6.80 16.32 -6.88
C LEU A 74 5.75 16.90 -5.94
N GLU A 75 4.94 17.82 -6.40
CA GLU A 75 3.84 18.38 -5.64
C GLU A 75 2.79 17.31 -5.32
N ALA A 76 2.37 16.51 -6.32
CA ALA A 76 1.45 15.39 -6.13
C ALA A 76 1.98 14.39 -5.09
N LEU A 77 3.27 14.05 -5.16
CA LEU A 77 3.89 13.17 -4.19
C LEU A 77 3.89 13.78 -2.78
N ILE A 78 4.23 15.06 -2.64
CA ILE A 78 4.25 15.76 -1.34
C ILE A 78 2.85 15.79 -0.70
N VAL A 79 1.82 16.20 -1.46
CA VAL A 79 0.45 16.29 -0.90
C VAL A 79 -0.10 14.92 -0.56
N LEU A 80 0.15 13.91 -1.40
CA LEU A 80 -0.23 12.53 -1.11
C LEU A 80 0.44 12.02 0.17
N MET A 81 1.76 12.24 0.32
CA MET A 81 2.48 11.79 1.51
C MET A 81 2.07 12.52 2.80
N ARG A 82 1.65 13.79 2.71
CA ARG A 82 1.07 14.50 3.86
C ARG A 82 -0.21 13.84 4.36
N GLU A 83 -1.09 13.42 3.44
CA GLU A 83 -2.34 12.72 3.80
C GLU A 83 -2.08 11.30 4.33
N LEU A 84 -1.00 10.66 3.91
CA LEU A 84 -0.68 9.27 4.24
C LEU A 84 0.38 9.10 5.34
N LYS A 85 0.84 10.17 5.99
CA LYS A 85 1.97 10.16 6.93
C LYS A 85 1.88 9.16 8.07
N GLU A 86 0.65 8.76 8.46
CA GLU A 86 0.42 7.76 9.51
C GLU A 86 0.56 6.30 9.01
N TYR A 87 0.59 6.10 7.70
CA TYR A 87 0.61 4.78 7.07
C TYR A 87 1.85 4.53 6.22
N TYR A 88 2.47 5.61 5.70
CA TYR A 88 3.59 5.56 4.78
C TYR A 88 4.64 6.62 5.11
N ALA A 89 5.90 6.27 4.88
CA ALA A 89 7.00 7.22 4.86
C ALA A 89 7.83 6.98 3.61
N ILE A 90 7.91 7.99 2.73
CA ILE A 90 8.71 7.95 1.51
C ILE A 90 9.88 8.93 1.62
N LYS A 91 11.08 8.46 1.25
CA LYS A 91 12.28 9.29 1.11
C LYS A 91 12.84 9.10 -0.30
N ILE A 92 12.94 10.19 -1.06
CA ILE A 92 13.54 10.17 -2.40
C ILE A 92 15.06 10.01 -2.25
N GLN A 93 15.64 9.01 -2.94
CA GLN A 93 17.06 8.74 -2.97
C GLN A 93 17.72 9.36 -4.23
N SER A 94 17.06 9.24 -5.37
CA SER A 94 17.49 9.86 -6.62
C SER A 94 16.31 10.22 -7.51
N ALA A 95 16.54 11.17 -8.40
CA ALA A 95 15.59 11.59 -9.42
C ALA A 95 16.33 11.75 -10.75
N GLU A 96 15.75 11.21 -11.81
CA GLU A 96 16.23 11.33 -13.19
C GLU A 96 15.05 11.74 -14.06
N GLU A 97 15.28 12.65 -15.01
CA GLU A 97 14.26 13.15 -15.92
C GLU A 97 14.81 13.18 -17.34
N ASP A 98 14.02 12.72 -18.28
CA ASP A 98 14.24 12.86 -19.72
C ASP A 98 12.94 13.37 -20.40
N ASP A 99 12.95 13.44 -21.74
CA ASP A 99 11.82 13.96 -22.52
C ASP A 99 10.57 13.08 -22.41
N GLU A 100 10.72 11.79 -22.09
CA GLU A 100 9.63 10.79 -22.08
C GLU A 100 9.10 10.51 -20.68
N LYS A 101 9.95 10.64 -19.65
CA LYS A 101 9.62 10.21 -18.29
C LYS A 101 10.41 10.90 -17.19
N VAL A 102 9.85 10.85 -15.99
CA VAL A 102 10.55 11.11 -14.73
C VAL A 102 10.65 9.81 -13.95
N VAL A 103 11.82 9.50 -13.42
CA VAL A 103 12.11 8.31 -12.63
C VAL A 103 12.60 8.72 -11.24
N LEU A 104 11.93 8.24 -10.20
CA LEU A 104 12.35 8.41 -8.82
C LEU A 104 12.73 7.07 -8.22
N ILE A 105 13.86 6.99 -7.53
CA ILE A 105 14.18 5.90 -6.63
C ILE A 105 13.83 6.36 -5.22
N VAL A 106 13.01 5.58 -4.54
CA VAL A 106 12.50 5.93 -3.23
C VAL A 106 12.70 4.80 -2.23
N GLU A 107 12.92 5.21 -1.00
CA GLU A 107 12.86 4.38 0.20
C GLU A 107 11.44 4.50 0.76
N ASN A 108 10.73 3.39 0.86
CA ASN A 108 9.33 3.34 1.29
C ASN A 108 9.19 2.45 2.54
N ARG A 109 8.59 3.01 3.58
CA ARG A 109 8.13 2.26 4.75
C ARG A 109 6.61 2.31 4.79
N CYS A 110 5.98 1.16 4.62
CA CYS A 110 4.52 1.07 4.57
C CYS A 110 3.97 0.27 5.78
N PHE A 111 2.73 0.54 6.13
CA PHE A 111 2.04 -0.15 7.24
C PHE A 111 1.89 -1.67 7.06
N LEU A 112 1.95 -2.17 5.82
CA LEU A 112 1.89 -3.61 5.53
C LEU A 112 3.21 -4.33 5.82
N ARG A 113 4.29 -3.58 6.07
CA ARG A 113 5.63 -4.15 6.23
C ARG A 113 5.70 -5.16 7.37
N ASP A 114 5.24 -4.79 8.55
CA ASP A 114 5.26 -5.66 9.73
C ASP A 114 4.37 -6.90 9.58
N PRO A 115 3.12 -6.79 9.09
CA PRO A 115 2.27 -7.94 8.84
C PRO A 115 2.85 -8.99 7.89
N ILE A 116 3.63 -8.57 6.88
CA ILE A 116 4.08 -9.49 5.81
C ILE A 116 5.50 -10.02 5.95
N LYS A 117 6.36 -9.41 6.79
CA LYS A 117 7.79 -9.76 6.87
C LYS A 117 8.06 -11.21 7.30
N HIS A 118 7.16 -11.81 8.08
CA HIS A 118 7.29 -13.18 8.58
C HIS A 118 6.55 -14.23 7.75
N ARG A 119 5.97 -13.85 6.62
CA ARG A 119 5.11 -14.71 5.80
C ARG A 119 5.71 -14.95 4.43
N SER A 120 6.31 -16.13 4.25
CA SER A 120 7.08 -16.48 3.04
C SER A 120 6.32 -16.29 1.73
N LYS A 121 5.01 -16.55 1.71
CA LYS A 121 4.17 -16.37 0.52
C LYS A 121 3.76 -14.91 0.27
N LEU A 122 3.79 -14.06 1.30
CA LEU A 122 3.35 -12.67 1.26
C LEU A 122 4.51 -11.68 1.32
N GLN A 123 5.75 -12.16 1.27
CA GLN A 123 6.96 -11.32 1.35
C GLN A 123 6.95 -10.14 0.38
N TYR A 124 7.80 -9.16 0.68
CA TYR A 124 7.97 -7.90 -0.05
C TYR A 124 8.01 -8.07 -1.57
N GLY A 125 7.33 -7.18 -2.27
CA GLY A 125 7.22 -7.23 -3.73
C GLY A 125 6.27 -8.30 -4.27
N LYS A 126 5.63 -9.10 -3.38
CA LYS A 126 4.65 -10.12 -3.77
C LYS A 126 3.20 -9.65 -3.60
N ALA A 127 2.30 -10.54 -3.12
CA ALA A 127 0.86 -10.32 -3.16
C ALA A 127 0.40 -8.98 -2.55
N PHE A 128 0.64 -8.73 -1.26
CA PHE A 128 0.14 -7.52 -0.60
C PHE A 128 0.76 -6.21 -1.11
N CYS A 129 1.98 -6.25 -1.65
CA CYS A 129 2.57 -5.06 -2.28
C CYS A 129 1.78 -4.61 -3.52
N ARG A 130 0.93 -5.46 -4.10
CA ARG A 130 0.01 -5.07 -5.16
C ARG A 130 -1.09 -4.11 -4.69
N VAL A 131 -1.50 -4.19 -3.45
CA VAL A 131 -2.43 -3.20 -2.85
C VAL A 131 -1.78 -1.83 -2.84
N ASN A 132 -0.53 -1.72 -2.33
CA ASN A 132 0.23 -0.46 -2.36
C ASN A 132 0.41 0.07 -3.77
N LYS A 133 0.79 -0.82 -4.71
CA LYS A 133 0.94 -0.45 -6.13
C LYS A 133 -0.34 0.14 -6.68
N GLY A 134 -1.48 -0.51 -6.53
CA GLY A 134 -2.78 -0.01 -6.97
C GLY A 134 -3.14 1.33 -6.33
N TYR A 135 -2.89 1.47 -5.04
CA TYR A 135 -3.15 2.69 -4.30
C TYR A 135 -2.37 3.89 -4.85
N PHE A 136 -1.05 3.78 -4.89
CA PHE A 136 -0.18 4.88 -5.31
C PHE A 136 -0.28 5.20 -6.81
N GLU A 137 -0.30 4.18 -7.69
CA GLU A 137 -0.43 4.40 -9.13
C GLU A 137 -1.72 5.12 -9.47
N THR A 138 -2.85 4.72 -8.86
CA THR A 138 -4.15 5.35 -9.08
C THR A 138 -4.20 6.76 -8.50
N ALA A 139 -3.74 6.93 -7.25
CA ALA A 139 -3.75 8.25 -6.61
C ALA A 139 -2.89 9.26 -7.38
N LEU A 140 -1.64 8.89 -7.69
CA LEU A 140 -0.72 9.78 -8.41
C LEU A 140 -1.21 10.06 -9.82
N LYS A 141 -1.66 9.04 -10.59
CA LYS A 141 -2.22 9.28 -11.93
C LYS A 141 -3.40 10.25 -11.89
N LYS A 142 -4.28 10.12 -10.90
CA LYS A 142 -5.45 10.99 -10.76
C LYS A 142 -5.07 12.42 -10.36
N LEU A 143 -4.07 12.60 -9.47
CA LEU A 143 -3.56 13.92 -9.09
C LEU A 143 -2.83 14.63 -10.24
N LEU A 144 -2.13 13.88 -11.09
CA LEU A 144 -1.37 14.44 -12.22
C LEU A 144 -2.24 14.72 -13.45
N GLY A 145 -3.45 14.16 -13.50
CA GLY A 145 -4.39 14.38 -14.60
C GLY A 145 -3.85 13.90 -15.94
N ASN A 146 -4.03 14.74 -16.97
CA ASN A 146 -3.61 14.43 -18.34
C ASN A 146 -2.14 14.76 -18.64
N LYS A 147 -1.43 15.40 -17.71
CA LYS A 147 0.00 15.75 -17.87
C LYS A 147 0.89 14.52 -17.97
N ILE A 148 0.46 13.41 -17.40
CA ILE A 148 1.19 12.15 -17.34
C ILE A 148 0.34 11.05 -17.97
N GLY A 149 0.89 10.32 -18.93
CA GLY A 149 0.20 9.19 -19.56
C GLY A 149 -0.03 8.02 -18.60
N LYS A 150 1.02 7.66 -17.84
CA LYS A 150 1.02 6.50 -16.94
C LYS A 150 1.92 6.74 -15.74
N VAL A 151 1.56 6.15 -14.60
CA VAL A 151 2.42 6.02 -13.42
C VAL A 151 2.67 4.54 -13.17
N GLU A 152 3.90 4.16 -12.90
CA GLU A 152 4.30 2.82 -12.51
C GLU A 152 5.13 2.82 -11.23
N ILE A 153 4.85 1.85 -10.36
CA ILE A 153 5.66 1.58 -9.17
C ILE A 153 6.20 0.17 -9.26
N ASN A 154 7.51 0.05 -9.18
CA ASN A 154 8.19 -1.23 -9.25
C ASN A 154 9.04 -1.42 -8.00
N PHE A 155 8.78 -2.51 -7.28
CA PHE A 155 9.62 -2.96 -6.19
C PHE A 155 10.98 -3.41 -6.75
N LEU A 156 12.07 -2.93 -6.16
CA LEU A 156 13.44 -3.32 -6.50
C LEU A 156 13.95 -4.37 -5.51
N TYR A 157 14.08 -3.99 -4.26
CA TYR A 157 14.53 -4.88 -3.19
C TYR A 157 14.09 -4.40 -1.80
N ASN A 158 14.21 -5.28 -0.81
CA ASN A 158 14.05 -4.93 0.59
C ASN A 158 15.43 -4.62 1.18
N ASP A 159 15.56 -3.44 1.76
CA ASP A 159 16.74 -3.01 2.52
C ASP A 159 16.47 -3.29 4.01
N GLU A 160 17.08 -4.36 4.52
CA GLU A 160 16.89 -4.80 5.91
C GLU A 160 17.57 -3.85 6.91
N GLU A 161 18.70 -3.25 6.54
CA GLU A 161 19.43 -2.32 7.41
C GLU A 161 18.64 -1.04 7.63
N LYS A 162 17.96 -0.55 6.59
CA LYS A 162 17.11 0.64 6.66
C LYS A 162 15.68 0.34 7.11
N ASP A 163 15.32 -0.93 7.25
CA ASP A 163 13.94 -1.37 7.46
C ASP A 163 12.97 -0.73 6.45
N ALA A 164 13.30 -0.77 5.16
CA ALA A 164 12.57 -0.12 4.09
C ALA A 164 12.56 -0.95 2.80
N CYS A 165 11.55 -0.72 1.96
CA CYS A 165 11.54 -1.20 0.58
C CYS A 165 12.14 -0.13 -0.33
N ILE A 166 12.99 -0.54 -1.27
CA ILE A 166 13.47 0.34 -2.33
C ILE A 166 12.59 0.11 -3.54
N GLU A 167 12.00 1.19 -4.02
CA GLU A 167 11.03 1.19 -5.10
C GLU A 167 11.40 2.20 -6.17
N LYS A 168 11.01 1.89 -7.41
CA LYS A 168 11.18 2.75 -8.57
C LYS A 168 9.81 3.28 -9.00
N LEU A 169 9.62 4.59 -8.92
CA LEU A 169 8.45 5.29 -9.43
C LEU A 169 8.78 5.84 -10.82
N ILE A 170 7.93 5.58 -11.80
CA ILE A 170 8.10 6.04 -13.17
C ILE A 170 6.84 6.79 -13.58
N PHE A 171 7.02 8.02 -14.04
CA PHE A 171 5.98 8.90 -14.55
C PHE A 171 6.23 9.10 -16.04
N TYR A 172 5.39 8.52 -16.89
CA TYR A 172 5.48 8.66 -18.34
C TYR A 172 4.72 9.91 -18.79
N LYS A 173 5.43 10.84 -19.43
CA LYS A 173 4.88 12.10 -19.94
C LYS A 173 3.97 11.91 -21.14
#